data_28b7b45a21bd1e405a4afae8150a6f82
#
_entry.id   28b7b45a21bd1e405a4afae8150a6f82
#
_cell.length_a   1.000
_cell.length_b   1.000
_cell.length_c   1.000
_cell.angle_alpha   90.00
_cell.angle_beta   90.00
_cell.angle_gamma   90.00
#
_symmetry.space_group_name_H-M   'P 1'
#
loop_
_entity.id
_entity.type
_entity.pdbx_description
1 polymer ?
#
loop_
_entity_poly.entity_id
_entity_poly.type
_entity_poly.pdbx_seq_one_letter_code
_entity_poly.pdbx_strand_id
1 'polypeptide(L)'
;VDKMNITNSVAPVISHWANYSHGLDALLDIWNVVLGLAVFFLARMLGTLYIINNVADETLRARSRKQLLYNTAAFLLLFLPFLIRTLLKDGFAYDPATGVISMESMKYLYNLLDMWYLSVVLLVGVVLLLFGIVRTVMCNNYIKGIWPAGIGVVLVVLVLLLIAGWNNTAYYPSNVDLQSSLTIANSCSSEFTLTTMSIVSLFIPFVLAYIVYVWYAMDKDKITKEEVKQGDVY
;
A
#
# COMPACT_ATOMS: atom_id res chain seq x y z
N VAL A 1 9.37 -20.46 5.38
CA VAL A 1 9.81 -21.09 4.14
C VAL A 1 11.19 -21.67 4.37
N ASP A 2 11.35 -22.95 4.10
CA ASP A 2 12.64 -23.63 4.21
C ASP A 2 13.63 -23.12 3.16
N LYS A 3 14.92 -23.48 3.33
CA LYS A 3 15.97 -23.10 2.38
C LYS A 3 15.52 -23.34 0.94
N MET A 4 15.52 -22.30 0.14
CA MET A 4 15.49 -22.48 -1.30
C MET A 4 16.85 -23.06 -1.72
N ASN A 5 16.89 -24.33 -2.05
CA ASN A 5 18.06 -24.92 -2.70
C ASN A 5 18.10 -24.43 -4.14
N ILE A 6 18.81 -23.35 -4.39
CA ILE A 6 19.15 -22.90 -5.75
C ILE A 6 20.24 -23.84 -6.24
N THR A 7 19.86 -24.97 -6.81
CA THR A 7 20.78 -25.77 -7.60
C THR A 7 20.89 -25.11 -8.97
N ASN A 8 22.11 -24.80 -9.40
CA ASN A 8 22.46 -24.28 -10.74
C ASN A 8 22.11 -25.26 -11.90
N SER A 9 21.34 -26.29 -11.64
CA SER A 9 20.82 -27.20 -12.63
C SER A 9 19.43 -26.75 -13.08
N VAL A 10 19.07 -27.04 -14.31
CA VAL A 10 17.81 -26.71 -15.03
C VAL A 10 16.53 -27.15 -14.28
N ALA A 11 16.62 -27.61 -13.05
CA ALA A 11 15.51 -28.01 -12.21
C ALA A 11 14.79 -26.80 -11.60
N PRO A 12 13.46 -26.76 -11.58
CA PRO A 12 12.71 -25.69 -10.94
C PRO A 12 13.06 -25.62 -9.45
N VAL A 13 13.17 -24.39 -8.94
CA VAL A 13 13.34 -24.17 -7.51
C VAL A 13 12.10 -24.68 -6.79
N ILE A 14 12.26 -25.69 -5.97
CA ILE A 14 11.16 -26.25 -5.17
C ILE A 14 11.26 -25.67 -3.78
N SER A 15 10.26 -24.87 -3.40
CA SER A 15 10.12 -24.35 -2.03
C SER A 15 9.14 -25.20 -1.24
N HIS A 16 9.55 -25.58 -0.03
CA HIS A 16 8.69 -26.26 0.92
C HIS A 16 8.44 -25.39 2.16
N TRP A 17 7.29 -25.52 2.76
CA TRP A 17 7.02 -24.93 4.06
C TRP A 17 7.78 -25.67 5.15
N ALA A 18 8.52 -24.94 6.00
CA ALA A 18 9.22 -25.52 7.14
C ALA A 18 8.25 -25.96 8.25
N ASN A 19 7.12 -25.27 8.39
CA ASN A 19 6.16 -25.44 9.45
C ASN A 19 4.78 -25.83 8.93
N TYR A 20 4.02 -26.58 9.73
CA TYR A 20 2.63 -26.95 9.45
C TYR A 20 1.69 -25.74 9.37
N SER A 21 2.07 -24.59 9.91
CA SER A 21 1.32 -23.33 9.87
C SER A 21 1.22 -22.70 8.48
N HIS A 22 2.06 -23.14 7.50
CA HIS A 22 2.03 -22.68 6.12
C HIS A 22 2.02 -21.13 5.97
N GLY A 23 2.78 -20.44 6.83
CA GLY A 23 2.92 -18.97 6.81
C GLY A 23 1.97 -18.24 7.76
N LEU A 24 1.06 -18.90 8.47
CA LEU A 24 0.23 -18.27 9.51
C LEU A 24 1.08 -17.74 10.69
N ASP A 25 2.34 -18.16 10.79
CA ASP A 25 3.32 -17.64 11.76
C ASP A 25 3.53 -16.13 11.63
N ALA A 26 3.27 -15.57 10.43
CA ALA A 26 3.32 -14.12 10.21
C ALA A 26 2.36 -13.33 11.11
N LEU A 27 1.27 -13.95 11.60
CA LEU A 27 0.34 -13.34 12.56
C LEU A 27 0.93 -13.26 13.98
N LEU A 28 1.96 -14.03 14.28
CA LEU A 28 2.64 -13.98 15.59
C LEU A 28 3.60 -12.78 15.68
N ASP A 29 4.00 -12.19 14.55
CA ASP A 29 4.76 -10.93 14.56
C ASP A 29 3.81 -9.76 14.85
N ILE A 30 4.01 -9.13 16.00
CA ILE A 30 3.20 -7.99 16.46
C ILE A 30 3.17 -6.84 15.45
N TRP A 31 4.25 -6.64 14.70
CA TRP A 31 4.35 -5.55 13.73
C TRP A 31 3.50 -5.80 12.47
N ASN A 32 3.33 -7.05 12.09
CA ASN A 32 2.39 -7.43 11.02
C ASN A 32 0.95 -7.15 11.46
N VAL A 33 0.63 -7.45 12.73
CA VAL A 33 -0.69 -7.13 13.29
C VAL A 33 -0.91 -5.63 13.38
N VAL A 34 0.10 -4.87 13.82
CA VAL A 34 0.04 -3.39 13.88
C VAL A 34 -0.20 -2.80 12.48
N LEU A 35 0.52 -3.28 11.46
CA LEU A 35 0.30 -2.84 10.08
C LEU A 35 -1.11 -3.22 9.59
N GLY A 36 -1.56 -4.44 9.84
CA GLY A 36 -2.90 -4.90 9.47
C GLY A 36 -4.01 -4.04 10.07
N LEU A 37 -3.89 -3.69 11.35
CA LEU A 37 -4.80 -2.78 12.03
C LEU A 37 -4.69 -1.34 11.47
N ALA A 38 -3.50 -0.86 11.15
CA ALA A 38 -3.31 0.43 10.49
C ALA A 38 -4.04 0.48 9.14
N VAL A 39 -3.91 -0.55 8.31
CA VAL A 39 -4.62 -0.68 7.02
C VAL A 39 -6.13 -0.73 7.22
N PHE A 40 -6.62 -1.43 8.24
CA PHE A 40 -8.04 -1.44 8.60
C PHE A 40 -8.57 -0.04 8.92
N PHE A 41 -7.86 0.74 9.75
CA PHE A 41 -8.27 2.11 10.05
C PHE A 41 -8.10 3.05 8.86
N LEU A 42 -7.11 2.82 7.99
CA LEU A 42 -6.96 3.54 6.72
C LEU A 42 -8.18 3.32 5.80
N ALA A 43 -8.62 2.07 5.65
CA ALA A 43 -9.80 1.74 4.86
C ALA A 43 -11.07 2.39 5.43
N ARG A 44 -11.24 2.39 6.76
CA ARG A 44 -12.35 3.08 7.42
C ARG A 44 -12.28 4.60 7.24
N MET A 45 -11.09 5.18 7.27
CA MET A 45 -10.86 6.61 7.03
C MET A 45 -11.28 7.00 5.61
N LEU A 46 -10.83 6.26 4.60
CA LEU A 46 -11.23 6.47 3.20
C LEU A 46 -12.72 6.23 3.00
N GLY A 47 -13.28 5.17 3.60
CA GLY A 47 -14.72 4.90 3.58
C GLY A 47 -15.57 6.02 4.17
N THR A 48 -15.14 6.64 5.27
CA THR A 48 -15.84 7.80 5.83
C THR A 48 -15.76 9.02 4.92
N LEU A 49 -14.65 9.27 4.25
CA LEU A 49 -14.51 10.32 3.24
C LEU A 49 -15.42 10.06 2.03
N TYR A 50 -15.53 8.80 1.60
CA TYR A 50 -16.43 8.39 0.51
C TYR A 50 -17.88 8.64 0.86
N ILE A 51 -18.34 8.25 2.06
CA ILE A 51 -19.69 8.53 2.55
C ILE A 51 -19.99 10.03 2.56
N ILE A 52 -19.05 10.86 3.04
CA ILE A 52 -19.22 12.33 3.05
C ILE A 52 -19.38 12.88 1.64
N ASN A 53 -18.68 12.30 0.65
CA ASN A 53 -18.77 12.74 -0.74
C ASN A 53 -20.10 12.34 -1.40
N ASN A 54 -20.58 11.11 -1.17
CA ASN A 54 -21.63 10.50 -1.98
C ASN A 54 -23.04 10.55 -1.35
N VAL A 55 -23.14 10.73 -0.02
CA VAL A 55 -24.42 10.74 0.67
C VAL A 55 -24.89 12.18 0.92
N ALA A 56 -26.13 12.50 0.51
CA ALA A 56 -26.76 13.82 0.68
C ALA A 56 -27.58 13.92 1.98
N ASP A 57 -26.99 13.48 3.12
CA ASP A 57 -27.61 13.56 4.44
C ASP A 57 -26.67 14.27 5.43
N GLU A 58 -27.13 15.38 5.98
CA GLU A 58 -26.33 16.17 6.91
C GLU A 58 -26.03 15.46 8.24
N THR A 59 -26.96 14.64 8.71
CA THR A 59 -26.78 13.91 9.98
C THR A 59 -25.73 12.81 9.82
N LEU A 60 -25.75 12.10 8.69
CA LEU A 60 -24.73 11.10 8.35
C LEU A 60 -23.37 11.76 8.10
N ARG A 61 -23.33 12.88 7.38
CA ARG A 61 -22.09 13.64 7.17
C ARG A 61 -21.45 14.10 8.48
N ALA A 62 -22.26 14.65 9.41
CA ALA A 62 -21.76 15.08 10.71
C ALA A 62 -21.17 13.91 11.53
N ARG A 63 -21.86 12.77 11.55
CA ARG A 63 -21.36 11.55 12.20
C ARG A 63 -20.09 11.04 11.52
N SER A 64 -20.03 11.03 10.20
CA SER A 64 -18.88 10.58 9.43
C SER A 64 -17.64 11.46 9.65
N ARG A 65 -17.80 12.80 9.75
CA ARG A 65 -16.69 13.70 10.13
C ARG A 65 -16.12 13.38 11.51
N LYS A 66 -16.98 13.07 12.47
CA LYS A 66 -16.51 12.67 13.82
C LYS A 66 -15.76 11.33 13.77
N GLN A 67 -16.29 10.35 13.00
CA GLN A 67 -15.63 9.06 12.79
C GLN A 67 -14.31 9.20 12.01
N LEU A 68 -14.23 10.14 11.07
CA LEU A 68 -13.02 10.45 10.33
C LEU A 68 -11.87 10.81 11.28
N LEU A 69 -12.11 11.66 12.28
CA LEU A 69 -11.10 12.03 13.27
C LEU A 69 -10.61 10.82 14.08
N TYR A 70 -11.54 9.99 14.59
CA TYR A 70 -11.17 8.81 15.37
C TYR A 70 -10.39 7.80 14.53
N ASN A 71 -10.83 7.53 13.30
CA ASN A 71 -10.15 6.60 12.41
C ASN A 71 -8.76 7.13 11.99
N THR A 72 -8.63 8.45 11.75
CA THR A 72 -7.34 9.09 11.45
C THR A 72 -6.38 9.00 12.63
N ALA A 73 -6.85 9.30 13.84
CA ALA A 73 -6.02 9.20 15.05
C ALA A 73 -5.54 7.77 15.29
N ALA A 74 -6.43 6.79 15.17
CA ALA A 74 -6.09 5.38 15.31
C ALA A 74 -5.11 4.91 14.23
N PHE A 75 -5.32 5.33 12.97
CA PHE A 75 -4.39 5.06 11.88
C PHE A 75 -2.99 5.61 12.16
N LEU A 76 -2.88 6.89 12.52
CA LEU A 76 -1.60 7.52 12.80
C LEU A 76 -0.88 6.88 14.00
N LEU A 77 -1.62 6.54 15.06
CA LEU A 77 -1.07 5.89 16.25
C LEU A 77 -0.42 4.51 15.91
N LEU A 78 -0.97 3.80 14.95
CA LEU A 78 -0.45 2.48 14.54
C LEU A 78 0.58 2.60 13.43
N PHE A 79 0.33 3.46 12.45
CA PHE A 79 1.16 3.56 11.25
C PHE A 79 2.50 4.25 11.51
N LEU A 80 2.53 5.34 12.30
CA LEU A 80 3.78 6.08 12.55
C LEU A 80 4.85 5.24 13.26
N PRO A 81 4.56 4.51 14.35
CA PRO A 81 5.56 3.63 14.96
C PRO A 81 6.03 2.52 14.01
N PHE A 82 5.12 1.95 13.21
CA PHE A 82 5.48 0.97 12.19
C PHE A 82 6.41 1.56 11.13
N LEU A 83 6.11 2.76 10.63
CA LEU A 83 6.94 3.46 9.65
C LEU A 83 8.33 3.78 10.21
N ILE A 84 8.39 4.37 11.41
CA ILE A 84 9.67 4.71 12.07
C ILE A 84 10.52 3.46 12.24
N ARG A 85 9.93 2.37 12.75
CA ARG A 85 10.65 1.10 12.89
C ARG A 85 11.14 0.58 11.55
N THR A 86 10.31 0.63 10.50
CA THR A 86 10.68 0.15 9.17
C THR A 86 11.86 0.94 8.60
N LEU A 87 11.90 2.25 8.78
CA LEU A 87 13.00 3.09 8.31
C LEU A 87 14.30 2.87 9.10
N LEU A 88 14.20 2.58 10.40
CA LEU A 88 15.37 2.44 11.27
C LEU A 88 15.90 1.02 11.37
N LYS A 89 15.15 0.01 10.92
CA LYS A 89 15.62 -1.38 10.97
C LYS A 89 16.68 -1.66 9.93
N ASP A 90 17.48 -2.69 10.18
CA ASP A 90 18.42 -3.24 9.22
C ASP A 90 17.66 -3.84 8.03
N GLY A 91 18.14 -3.61 6.84
CA GLY A 91 17.56 -4.09 5.60
C GLY A 91 18.47 -5.05 4.85
N PHE A 92 17.88 -5.77 3.93
CA PHE A 92 18.56 -6.80 3.12
C PHE A 92 19.08 -6.15 1.84
N ALA A 93 20.38 -5.82 1.83
CA ALA A 93 21.05 -5.26 0.67
C ALA A 93 21.53 -6.37 -0.26
N TYR A 94 21.40 -6.15 -1.54
CA TYR A 94 21.84 -7.05 -2.60
C TYR A 94 23.01 -6.41 -3.36
N ASP A 95 24.12 -7.13 -3.46
CA ASP A 95 25.25 -6.70 -4.30
C ASP A 95 25.05 -7.24 -5.74
N PRO A 96 24.80 -6.37 -6.74
CA PRO A 96 24.57 -6.81 -8.11
C PRO A 96 25.80 -7.45 -8.78
N ALA A 97 27.02 -7.21 -8.27
CA ALA A 97 28.25 -7.77 -8.85
C ALA A 97 28.48 -9.22 -8.40
N THR A 98 28.20 -9.52 -7.14
CA THR A 98 28.47 -10.84 -6.54
C THR A 98 27.20 -11.69 -6.37
N GLY A 99 26.02 -11.08 -6.43
CA GLY A 99 24.76 -11.74 -6.11
C GLY A 99 24.54 -12.01 -4.63
N VAL A 100 25.43 -11.53 -3.76
CA VAL A 100 25.40 -11.80 -2.32
C VAL A 100 24.44 -10.83 -1.63
N ILE A 101 23.65 -11.35 -0.69
CA ILE A 101 22.76 -10.56 0.14
C ILE A 101 23.40 -10.39 1.51
N SER A 102 23.48 -9.14 1.96
CA SER A 102 24.04 -8.74 3.25
C SER A 102 23.07 -7.87 4.03
N MET A 103 23.26 -7.76 5.35
CA MET A 103 22.47 -6.86 6.19
C MET A 103 23.15 -5.49 6.24
N GLU A 104 22.40 -4.44 5.90
CA GLU A 104 22.84 -3.05 6.04
C GLU A 104 21.94 -2.31 7.04
N SER A 105 22.58 -1.55 7.93
CA SER A 105 21.87 -0.77 8.93
C SER A 105 21.08 0.37 8.27
N MET A 106 19.85 0.58 8.71
CA MET A 106 18.93 1.63 8.20
C MET A 106 18.78 1.65 6.67
N LYS A 107 18.89 0.50 6.00
CA LYS A 107 18.83 0.41 4.52
C LYS A 107 17.65 1.14 3.91
N TYR A 108 16.47 1.02 4.50
CA TYR A 108 15.25 1.62 3.96
C TYR A 108 15.26 3.16 4.08
N LEU A 109 15.88 3.70 5.12
CA LEU A 109 16.08 5.14 5.27
C LEU A 109 17.06 5.66 4.23
N TYR A 110 18.20 4.97 4.03
CA TYR A 110 19.16 5.33 3.00
C TYR A 110 18.55 5.23 1.60
N ASN A 111 17.75 4.20 1.31
CA ASN A 111 17.03 4.11 0.04
C ASN A 111 16.12 5.34 -0.21
N LEU A 112 15.45 5.83 0.85
CA LEU A 112 14.62 7.02 0.73
C LEU A 112 15.44 8.30 0.49
N LEU A 113 16.63 8.40 1.06
CA LEU A 113 17.53 9.56 0.89
C LEU A 113 18.26 9.53 -0.46
N ASP A 114 18.78 8.37 -0.87
CA ASP A 114 19.45 8.19 -2.15
C ASP A 114 18.53 8.45 -3.33
N MET A 115 17.28 8.00 -3.20
CA MET A 115 16.22 8.26 -4.18
C MET A 115 15.42 9.50 -3.79
N TRP A 116 16.07 10.66 -3.72
CA TRP A 116 15.49 11.93 -3.26
C TRP A 116 14.14 12.27 -3.90
N TYR A 117 13.95 11.89 -5.17
CA TYR A 117 12.67 12.08 -5.89
C TYR A 117 11.51 11.30 -5.22
N LEU A 118 11.78 10.12 -4.64
CA LEU A 118 10.77 9.39 -3.87
C LEU A 118 10.43 10.10 -2.56
N SER A 119 11.41 10.74 -1.92
CA SER A 119 11.17 11.57 -0.73
C SER A 119 10.24 12.74 -1.05
N VAL A 120 10.40 13.37 -2.20
CA VAL A 120 9.49 14.44 -2.66
C VAL A 120 8.09 13.88 -2.91
N VAL A 121 7.96 12.75 -3.60
CA VAL A 121 6.67 12.10 -3.86
C VAL A 121 5.98 11.69 -2.55
N LEU A 122 6.74 11.16 -1.57
CA LEU A 122 6.23 10.83 -0.24
C LEU A 122 5.64 12.07 0.44
N LEU A 123 6.40 13.17 0.43
CA LEU A 123 5.98 14.41 1.06
C LEU A 123 4.70 14.96 0.41
N VAL A 124 4.64 14.98 -0.92
CA VAL A 124 3.44 15.37 -1.67
C VAL A 124 2.25 14.46 -1.30
N GLY A 125 2.46 13.15 -1.23
CA GLY A 125 1.44 12.19 -0.84
C GLY A 125 0.89 12.45 0.57
N VAL A 126 1.77 12.69 1.54
CA VAL A 126 1.38 13.02 2.93
C VAL A 126 0.62 14.35 2.98
N VAL A 127 1.10 15.39 2.28
CA VAL A 127 0.41 16.69 2.23
C VAL A 127 -0.98 16.57 1.64
N LEU A 128 -1.15 15.84 0.53
CA LEU A 128 -2.44 15.62 -0.10
C LEU A 128 -3.39 14.85 0.82
N LEU A 129 -2.89 13.81 1.49
CA LEU A 129 -3.67 13.03 2.46
C LEU A 129 -4.18 13.91 3.59
N LEU A 130 -3.27 14.64 4.24
CA LEU A 130 -3.61 15.54 5.35
C LEU A 130 -4.54 16.67 4.91
N PHE A 131 -4.30 17.25 3.74
CA PHE A 131 -5.16 18.29 3.17
C PHE A 131 -6.60 17.78 2.99
N GLY A 132 -6.78 16.58 2.41
CA GLY A 132 -8.09 15.97 2.23
C GLY A 132 -8.83 15.77 3.56
N ILE A 133 -8.14 15.28 4.58
CA ILE A 133 -8.71 15.02 5.91
C ILE A 133 -9.03 16.33 6.63
N VAL A 134 -8.03 17.19 6.81
CA VAL A 134 -8.15 18.41 7.61
C VAL A 134 -9.22 19.33 7.01
N ARG A 135 -9.21 19.53 5.69
CA ARG A 135 -10.20 20.38 5.03
C ARG A 135 -11.62 19.83 5.16
N THR A 136 -11.79 18.51 5.10
CA THR A 136 -13.11 17.87 5.28
C THR A 136 -13.62 18.01 6.71
N VAL A 137 -12.72 17.98 7.70
CA VAL A 137 -13.09 18.12 9.11
C VAL A 137 -13.41 19.58 9.46
N MET A 138 -12.60 20.53 8.98
CA MET A 138 -12.71 21.94 9.34
C MET A 138 -13.81 22.68 8.55
N CYS A 139 -14.08 22.29 7.31
CA CYS A 139 -15.03 22.97 6.43
C CYS A 139 -16.27 22.09 6.20
N ASN A 140 -17.41 22.46 6.82
CA ASN A 140 -18.65 21.69 6.67
C ASN A 140 -19.16 21.60 5.22
N ASN A 141 -18.87 22.59 4.40
CA ASN A 141 -19.28 22.63 2.98
C ASN A 141 -18.33 21.84 2.07
N TYR A 142 -17.16 21.43 2.56
CA TYR A 142 -16.19 20.68 1.77
C TYR A 142 -16.46 19.17 1.87
N ILE A 143 -16.86 18.57 0.76
CA ILE A 143 -17.22 17.15 0.68
C ILE A 143 -16.23 16.33 -0.16
N LYS A 144 -15.41 16.95 -0.99
CA LYS A 144 -14.53 16.30 -1.97
C LYS A 144 -13.18 15.82 -1.40
N GLY A 145 -13.06 15.64 -0.08
CA GLY A 145 -11.81 15.25 0.58
C GLY A 145 -11.29 13.88 0.19
N ILE A 146 -12.15 13.00 -0.32
CA ILE A 146 -11.75 11.65 -0.77
C ILE A 146 -10.72 11.70 -1.91
N TRP A 147 -10.83 12.65 -2.84
CA TRP A 147 -9.95 12.74 -3.99
C TRP A 147 -8.49 13.05 -3.63
N PRO A 148 -8.18 14.15 -2.92
CA PRO A 148 -6.80 14.39 -2.50
C PRO A 148 -6.30 13.34 -1.52
N ALA A 149 -7.13 12.88 -0.59
CA ALA A 149 -6.73 11.85 0.36
C ALA A 149 -6.43 10.52 -0.33
N GLY A 150 -7.25 10.08 -1.29
CA GLY A 150 -7.04 8.85 -2.05
C GLY A 150 -5.76 8.89 -2.88
N ILE A 151 -5.52 9.98 -3.61
CA ILE A 151 -4.27 10.17 -4.36
C ILE A 151 -3.08 10.17 -3.40
N GLY A 152 -3.20 10.87 -2.26
CA GLY A 152 -2.15 10.90 -1.24
C GLY A 152 -1.80 9.52 -0.71
N VAL A 153 -2.79 8.67 -0.40
CA VAL A 153 -2.56 7.28 0.03
C VAL A 153 -1.84 6.47 -1.03
N VAL A 154 -2.27 6.55 -2.29
CA VAL A 154 -1.62 5.81 -3.40
C VAL A 154 -0.15 6.21 -3.51
N LEU A 155 0.18 7.51 -3.46
CA LEU A 155 1.56 7.98 -3.54
C LEU A 155 2.40 7.50 -2.34
N VAL A 156 1.87 7.58 -1.12
CA VAL A 156 2.57 7.13 0.09
C VAL A 156 2.86 5.63 0.01
N VAL A 157 1.85 4.81 -0.31
CA VAL A 157 2.00 3.35 -0.40
C VAL A 157 2.98 2.98 -1.52
N LEU A 158 2.89 3.62 -2.68
CA LEU A 158 3.83 3.41 -3.79
C LEU A 158 5.28 3.64 -3.36
N VAL A 159 5.56 4.75 -2.68
CA VAL A 159 6.92 5.04 -2.21
C VAL A 159 7.38 4.00 -1.19
N LEU A 160 6.52 3.60 -0.24
CA LEU A 160 6.87 2.58 0.75
C LEU A 160 7.21 1.24 0.11
N LEU A 161 6.48 0.83 -0.93
CA LEU A 161 6.79 -0.38 -1.68
C LEU A 161 8.10 -0.25 -2.47
N LEU A 162 8.36 0.91 -3.08
CA LEU A 162 9.58 1.15 -3.84
C LEU A 162 10.83 1.16 -2.95
N ILE A 163 10.80 1.82 -1.79
CA ILE A 163 11.97 1.80 -0.87
C ILE A 163 12.24 0.41 -0.28
N ALA A 164 11.21 -0.44 -0.21
CA ALA A 164 11.36 -1.81 0.28
C ALA A 164 11.98 -2.78 -0.74
N GLY A 165 11.86 -2.50 -2.05
CA GLY A 165 12.28 -3.44 -3.08
C GLY A 165 13.24 -2.88 -4.14
N TRP A 166 13.37 -1.57 -4.25
CA TRP A 166 14.25 -0.91 -5.21
C TRP A 166 15.64 -0.65 -4.61
N ASN A 167 16.57 -0.11 -5.41
CA ASN A 167 17.93 0.26 -4.99
C ASN A 167 18.69 -0.89 -4.33
N ASN A 168 18.82 -2.00 -5.06
CA ASN A 168 19.58 -3.18 -4.61
C ASN A 168 19.11 -3.70 -3.24
N THR A 169 17.81 -3.82 -3.07
CA THR A 169 17.20 -4.29 -1.82
C THR A 169 16.38 -5.54 -2.09
N ALA A 170 16.46 -6.54 -1.19
CA ALA A 170 15.61 -7.71 -1.26
C ALA A 170 14.18 -7.35 -0.80
N TYR A 171 13.22 -7.39 -1.73
CA TYR A 171 11.83 -7.03 -1.44
C TYR A 171 11.07 -8.11 -0.66
N TYR A 172 11.52 -9.34 -0.72
CA TYR A 172 10.96 -10.46 0.05
C TYR A 172 12.07 -11.17 0.82
N PRO A 173 12.41 -10.65 2.02
CA PRO A 173 13.50 -11.16 2.82
C PRO A 173 13.17 -12.52 3.44
N SER A 174 14.18 -13.41 3.46
CA SER A 174 14.10 -14.70 4.15
C SER A 174 14.65 -14.58 5.56
N ASN A 175 13.89 -15.05 6.55
CA ASN A 175 14.32 -15.11 7.95
C ASN A 175 15.11 -16.38 8.28
N VAL A 176 15.11 -17.38 7.40
CA VAL A 176 15.78 -18.67 7.61
C VAL A 176 17.19 -18.68 7.02
N ASP A 177 17.33 -18.18 5.80
CA ASP A 177 18.61 -18.11 5.10
C ASP A 177 18.67 -16.80 4.29
N LEU A 178 19.67 -15.98 4.60
CA LEU A 178 19.84 -14.66 4.03
C LEU A 178 19.90 -14.70 2.49
N GLN A 179 20.61 -15.69 1.93
CA GLN A 179 20.79 -15.82 0.48
C GLN A 179 19.55 -16.33 -0.26
N SER A 180 18.57 -16.85 0.46
CA SER A 180 17.27 -17.25 -0.08
C SER A 180 16.27 -16.09 -0.20
N SER A 181 16.69 -14.86 0.11
CA SER A 181 15.84 -13.67 -0.05
C SER A 181 15.61 -13.35 -1.53
N LEU A 182 14.39 -12.90 -1.87
CA LEU A 182 14.04 -12.55 -3.24
C LEU A 182 14.35 -11.08 -3.54
N THR A 183 15.07 -10.89 -4.63
CA THR A 183 15.38 -9.59 -5.21
C THR A 183 14.73 -9.48 -6.58
N ILE A 184 14.63 -8.28 -7.14
CA ILE A 184 14.11 -8.09 -8.50
C ILE A 184 14.95 -8.89 -9.51
N ALA A 185 16.26 -9.00 -9.28
CA ALA A 185 17.18 -9.71 -10.19
C ALA A 185 17.00 -11.23 -10.19
N ASN A 186 16.81 -11.85 -9.01
CA ASN A 186 16.75 -13.32 -8.89
C ASN A 186 15.31 -13.89 -8.99
N SER A 187 14.29 -13.06 -8.98
CA SER A 187 12.89 -13.48 -9.03
C SER A 187 12.14 -12.98 -10.27
N CYS A 188 12.81 -12.33 -11.21
CA CYS A 188 12.17 -11.94 -12.47
C CYS A 188 11.87 -13.17 -13.34
N SER A 189 10.81 -13.06 -14.09
CA SER A 189 10.37 -14.09 -15.04
C SER A 189 11.26 -14.12 -16.30
N SER A 190 10.99 -15.06 -17.22
CA SER A 190 11.72 -15.11 -18.48
C SER A 190 11.51 -13.84 -19.32
N GLU A 191 12.47 -13.53 -20.20
CA GLU A 191 12.40 -12.38 -21.13
C GLU A 191 11.11 -12.37 -21.95
N PHE A 192 10.68 -13.54 -22.44
CA PHE A 192 9.43 -13.69 -23.16
C PHE A 192 8.23 -13.26 -22.31
N THR A 193 8.14 -13.72 -21.07
CA THR A 193 7.05 -13.38 -20.16
C THR A 193 7.06 -11.88 -19.84
N LEU A 194 8.22 -11.31 -19.56
CA LEU A 194 8.35 -9.87 -19.26
C LEU A 194 7.94 -9.01 -20.46
N THR A 195 8.35 -9.38 -21.67
CA THR A 195 7.98 -8.68 -22.91
C THR A 195 6.48 -8.76 -23.14
N THR A 196 5.89 -9.95 -23.01
CA THR A 196 4.44 -10.16 -23.17
C THR A 196 3.65 -9.34 -22.15
N MET A 197 4.05 -9.37 -20.87
CA MET A 197 3.40 -8.59 -19.82
C MET A 197 3.56 -7.08 -20.02
N SER A 198 4.69 -6.63 -20.57
CA SER A 198 4.90 -5.22 -20.92
C SER A 198 3.93 -4.76 -22.01
N ILE A 199 3.71 -5.59 -23.04
CA ILE A 199 2.72 -5.30 -24.09
C ILE A 199 1.30 -5.28 -23.51
N VAL A 200 0.95 -6.27 -22.68
CA VAL A 200 -0.37 -6.32 -22.00
C VAL A 200 -0.59 -5.11 -21.11
N SER A 201 0.46 -4.63 -20.44
CA SER A 201 0.36 -3.45 -19.55
C SER A 201 -0.06 -2.18 -20.28
N LEU A 202 0.13 -2.08 -21.60
CA LEU A 202 -0.35 -0.95 -22.41
C LEU A 202 -1.88 -0.86 -22.47
N PHE A 203 -2.58 -1.95 -22.16
CA PHE A 203 -4.06 -1.97 -22.08
C PHE A 203 -4.58 -1.50 -20.71
N ILE A 204 -3.74 -1.44 -19.67
CA ILE A 204 -4.13 -1.00 -18.32
C ILE A 204 -4.78 0.41 -18.34
N PRO A 205 -4.24 1.43 -19.06
CA PRO A 205 -4.87 2.75 -19.11
C PRO A 205 -6.31 2.72 -19.64
N PHE A 206 -6.61 1.84 -20.61
CA PHE A 206 -7.97 1.70 -21.16
C PHE A 206 -8.93 1.12 -20.10
N VAL A 207 -8.47 0.10 -19.37
CA VAL A 207 -9.25 -0.49 -18.26
C VAL A 207 -9.47 0.53 -17.16
N LEU A 208 -8.44 1.30 -16.79
CA LEU A 208 -8.55 2.36 -15.80
C LEU A 208 -9.53 3.46 -16.26
N ALA A 209 -9.47 3.87 -17.53
CA ALA A 209 -10.42 4.85 -18.07
C ALA A 209 -11.86 4.34 -17.99
N TYR A 210 -12.08 3.06 -18.31
CA TYR A 210 -13.39 2.43 -18.17
C TYR A 210 -13.87 2.41 -16.71
N ILE A 211 -13.02 2.01 -15.77
CA ILE A 211 -13.34 2.00 -14.34
C ILE A 211 -13.69 3.42 -13.85
N VAL A 212 -12.89 4.41 -14.22
CA VAL A 212 -13.13 5.82 -13.85
C VAL A 212 -14.46 6.30 -14.43
N TYR A 213 -14.78 5.94 -15.69
CA TYR A 213 -16.03 6.30 -16.31
C TYR A 213 -17.24 5.68 -15.58
N VAL A 214 -17.17 4.39 -15.24
CA VAL A 214 -18.22 3.69 -14.50
C VAL A 214 -18.42 4.32 -13.12
N TRP A 215 -17.36 4.57 -12.39
CA TRP A 215 -17.44 5.22 -11.09
C TRP A 215 -18.01 6.63 -11.18
N TYR A 216 -17.59 7.40 -12.19
CA TYR A 216 -18.16 8.72 -12.42
C TYR A 216 -19.66 8.66 -12.69
N ALA A 217 -20.12 7.71 -13.51
CA ALA A 217 -21.52 7.52 -13.82
C ALA A 217 -22.35 7.11 -12.58
N MET A 218 -21.79 6.25 -11.71
CA MET A 218 -22.44 5.82 -10.47
C MET A 218 -22.49 6.93 -9.41
N ASP A 219 -21.41 7.71 -9.28
CA ASP A 219 -21.29 8.75 -8.23
C ASP A 219 -21.86 10.11 -8.66
N LYS A 220 -22.38 10.23 -9.88
CA LYS A 220 -22.94 11.47 -10.43
C LYS A 220 -24.14 11.96 -9.61
N ASP A 221 -25.01 11.06 -9.27
CA ASP A 221 -26.20 11.34 -8.46
C ASP A 221 -25.94 10.88 -7.02
N LYS A 222 -26.21 11.77 -6.05
CA LYS A 222 -25.97 11.48 -4.65
C LYS A 222 -27.13 10.73 -4.04
N ILE A 223 -26.84 9.70 -3.28
CA ILE A 223 -27.83 8.88 -2.57
C ILE A 223 -28.61 9.75 -1.58
N THR A 224 -29.94 9.78 -1.72
CA THR A 224 -30.89 10.49 -0.85
C THR A 224 -31.65 9.53 0.08
N LYS A 225 -32.21 10.06 1.16
CA LYS A 225 -33.05 9.26 2.08
C LYS A 225 -34.33 8.73 1.42
N GLU A 226 -34.88 9.48 0.47
CA GLU A 226 -36.08 9.10 -0.25
C GLU A 226 -35.85 7.89 -1.14
N GLU A 227 -34.74 7.86 -1.89
CA GLU A 227 -34.33 6.71 -2.71
C GLU A 227 -34.14 5.45 -1.88
N VAL A 228 -33.45 5.55 -0.72
CA VAL A 228 -33.27 4.41 0.19
C VAL A 228 -34.60 3.87 0.72
N LYS A 229 -35.60 4.75 0.97
CA LYS A 229 -36.92 4.32 1.45
C LYS A 229 -37.78 3.68 0.37
N GLN A 230 -37.60 4.10 -0.88
CA GLN A 230 -38.36 3.56 -2.02
C GLN A 230 -37.81 2.21 -2.51
N GLY A 231 -36.63 1.81 -2.03
CA GLY A 231 -36.00 0.54 -2.42
C GLY A 231 -35.31 0.56 -3.80
N ASP A 232 -35.33 1.72 -4.47
CA ASP A 232 -34.72 1.91 -5.80
C ASP A 232 -33.22 2.22 -5.71
N VAL A 233 -32.48 1.49 -4.86
CA VAL A 233 -31.06 1.76 -4.64
C VAL A 233 -30.17 1.06 -5.66
N TYR A 234 -30.75 0.30 -6.59
CA TYR A 234 -30.11 -0.23 -7.83
C TYR A 234 -31.18 -0.72 -8.81
#